data_f272bcb12fe2d7437b6e55c96d2c3d24
#
_entry.id   f272bcb12fe2d7437b6e55c96d2c3d24
#
_cell.length_a   1.000
_cell.length_b   1.000
_cell.length_c   1.000
_cell.angle_alpha   90.00
_cell.angle_beta   90.00
_cell.angle_gamma   90.00
#
_symmetry.space_group_name_H-M   'P 1'
#
loop_
_entity.id
_entity.type
_entity.pdbx_description
1 polymer ?
#
loop_
_entity_poly.entity_id
_entity_poly.type
_entity_poly.pdbx_seq_one_letter_code
_entity_poly.pdbx_strand_id
1 'polypeptide(L)'
;MRTGWVDTEQHDLPVAEVAGWAVPRRRRLHEAFPGQRLVVPAGNFQRRTNDQDYRFRPHSAYTWLTGDQTADGVLVIEPDGEPTLYLRPRSGRADGEFFRDRRYGELWAGRRPTLGESARRLDLPTRHVAELPKTLDDTTPTRVLRGVDPHVDALLPGPADDLADAEFTAVLAELRLVKDEWEITQLAEAVAITTRGFEDVVRALPMAMRTSERYLEGVFWQRARLEGNDVGYHSIVAAGAHAATLHWIDNDGPIREGDLLLLDAGVETRSLYTADITRVLPISGHFTPLQRDLYELCRHANDAALACLRPGAQYREFHRAAMTVLAHGLADLGVLPCSAEEALTEESGLYRRWTLCGSGHMLGLDVHDCAAARSGQYLDGRLAAEHVLTVEPGLYFQPDDELIPAELRGMGFRIEEDIVVTDDGYRMLSDALPRTAADVEAWMHRIGS
;
A
#
# COMPACT_ATOMS: atom_id res chain seq x y z
N MET A 1 -1.22 2.45 -45.82
CA MET A 1 -1.19 2.21 -44.36
C MET A 1 -1.95 3.31 -43.57
N ARG A 2 -2.03 4.54 -44.08
CA ARG A 2 -2.56 5.71 -43.35
C ARG A 2 -4.05 6.00 -43.59
N THR A 3 -4.71 5.28 -44.51
CA THR A 3 -6.10 5.48 -44.91
C THR A 3 -6.94 4.24 -44.61
N GLY A 4 -8.26 4.41 -44.54
CA GLY A 4 -9.20 3.31 -44.31
C GLY A 4 -9.45 2.98 -42.83
N TRP A 5 -9.07 3.86 -41.90
CA TRP A 5 -9.35 3.73 -40.48
C TRP A 5 -10.68 4.42 -40.14
N VAL A 6 -11.51 3.76 -39.37
CA VAL A 6 -12.71 4.37 -38.80
C VAL A 6 -12.38 5.23 -37.59
N ASP A 7 -13.22 6.23 -37.32
CA ASP A 7 -13.15 6.93 -36.05
C ASP A 7 -13.57 5.99 -34.90
N THR A 8 -12.80 5.97 -33.85
CA THR A 8 -13.05 5.15 -32.67
C THR A 8 -13.12 6.00 -31.39
N GLU A 9 -13.36 7.31 -31.53
CA GLU A 9 -13.61 8.16 -30.36
C GLU A 9 -14.91 7.74 -29.66
N GLN A 10 -14.86 7.63 -28.34
CA GLN A 10 -16.00 7.23 -27.53
C GLN A 10 -16.64 8.51 -26.94
N HIS A 11 -17.87 8.81 -27.41
CA HIS A 11 -18.59 10.00 -26.98
C HIS A 11 -19.46 9.79 -25.75
N ASP A 12 -19.88 8.55 -25.48
CA ASP A 12 -20.81 8.18 -24.40
C ASP A 12 -20.10 7.54 -23.20
N LEU A 13 -18.88 7.99 -22.89
CA LEU A 13 -18.16 7.50 -21.72
C LEU A 13 -18.81 8.04 -20.45
N PRO A 14 -19.15 7.17 -19.47
CA PRO A 14 -19.63 7.63 -18.16
C PRO A 14 -18.50 8.35 -17.41
N VAL A 15 -18.88 9.32 -16.60
CA VAL A 15 -17.98 9.93 -15.63
C VAL A 15 -17.56 8.86 -14.63
N ALA A 16 -16.26 8.78 -14.35
CA ALA A 16 -15.74 7.85 -13.36
C ALA A 16 -16.20 8.28 -11.94
N GLU A 17 -16.56 7.33 -11.11
CA GLU A 17 -17.04 7.60 -9.75
C GLU A 17 -16.05 8.47 -8.95
N VAL A 18 -14.75 8.19 -9.06
CA VAL A 18 -13.69 8.95 -8.41
C VAL A 18 -13.67 10.43 -8.77
N ALA A 19 -14.20 10.82 -9.94
CA ALA A 19 -14.14 12.21 -10.40
C ALA A 19 -14.86 13.16 -9.43
N GLY A 20 -16.03 12.77 -8.92
CA GLY A 20 -16.78 13.54 -7.92
C GLY A 20 -16.01 13.71 -6.60
N TRP A 21 -15.28 12.67 -6.18
CA TRP A 21 -14.48 12.68 -4.97
C TRP A 21 -13.16 13.48 -5.10
N ALA A 22 -12.60 13.53 -6.31
CA ALA A 22 -11.40 14.29 -6.57
C ALA A 22 -11.60 15.83 -6.51
N VAL A 23 -12.82 16.33 -6.75
CA VAL A 23 -13.12 17.78 -6.69
C VAL A 23 -12.85 18.37 -5.29
N PRO A 24 -13.45 17.86 -4.19
CA PRO A 24 -13.15 18.39 -2.86
C PRO A 24 -11.70 18.20 -2.44
N ARG A 25 -11.01 17.16 -2.92
CA ARG A 25 -9.58 16.93 -2.64
C ARG A 25 -8.72 18.04 -3.27
N ARG A 26 -8.95 18.38 -4.54
CA ARG A 26 -8.27 19.49 -5.22
C ARG A 26 -8.56 20.83 -4.55
N ARG A 27 -9.80 21.07 -4.13
CA ARG A 27 -10.16 22.30 -3.41
C ARG A 27 -9.39 22.43 -2.08
N ARG A 28 -9.35 21.38 -1.25
CA ARG A 28 -8.57 21.39 0.00
C ARG A 28 -7.08 21.67 -0.23
N LEU A 29 -6.52 21.09 -1.30
CA LEU A 29 -5.12 21.36 -1.65
C LEU A 29 -4.90 22.81 -2.07
N HIS A 30 -5.78 23.38 -2.91
CA HIS A 30 -5.69 24.79 -3.33
C HIS A 30 -5.84 25.75 -2.13
N GLU A 31 -6.76 25.47 -1.22
CA GLU A 31 -6.96 26.26 0.01
C GLU A 31 -5.72 26.30 0.91
N ALA A 32 -4.89 25.25 0.88
CA ALA A 32 -3.63 25.19 1.64
C ALA A 32 -2.51 26.08 1.02
N PHE A 33 -2.60 26.43 -0.28
CA PHE A 33 -1.59 27.22 -0.99
C PHE A 33 -2.22 28.37 -1.78
N PRO A 34 -2.84 29.36 -1.12
CA PRO A 34 -3.57 30.43 -1.78
C PRO A 34 -2.64 31.26 -2.66
N GLY A 35 -3.09 31.57 -3.89
CA GLY A 35 -2.36 32.42 -4.82
C GLY A 35 -1.16 31.76 -5.50
N GLN A 36 -0.97 30.44 -5.34
CA GLN A 36 0.11 29.69 -5.94
C GLN A 36 -0.42 28.71 -6.98
N ARG A 37 0.37 28.48 -8.03
CA ARG A 37 0.16 27.38 -8.97
C ARG A 37 0.70 26.08 -8.35
N LEU A 38 -0.07 24.98 -8.48
CA LEU A 38 0.29 23.67 -7.95
C LEU A 38 0.46 22.67 -9.08
N VAL A 39 1.60 21.99 -9.14
CA VAL A 39 1.98 21.08 -10.22
C VAL A 39 2.22 19.69 -9.65
N VAL A 40 1.39 18.71 -10.06
CA VAL A 40 1.45 17.34 -9.57
C VAL A 40 1.56 16.39 -10.76
N PRO A 41 2.77 15.87 -11.07
CA PRO A 41 2.97 14.91 -12.15
C PRO A 41 2.60 13.48 -11.74
N ALA A 42 2.20 12.68 -12.74
CA ALA A 42 1.97 11.25 -12.59
C ALA A 42 3.27 10.44 -12.51
N GLY A 43 4.31 10.93 -13.14
CA GLY A 43 5.55 10.22 -13.40
C GLY A 43 5.59 9.55 -14.77
N ASN A 44 6.71 8.88 -15.04
CA ASN A 44 7.04 8.31 -16.34
C ASN A 44 7.27 6.79 -16.24
N PHE A 45 7.19 6.10 -17.37
CA PHE A 45 7.59 4.70 -17.46
C PHE A 45 9.03 4.49 -17.00
N GLN A 46 9.24 3.54 -16.09
CA GLN A 46 10.56 3.13 -15.63
C GLN A 46 11.09 1.96 -16.46
N ARG A 47 12.34 2.08 -16.94
CA ARG A 47 12.97 1.06 -17.75
C ARG A 47 13.27 -0.20 -16.93
N ARG A 48 12.77 -1.36 -17.40
CA ARG A 48 13.13 -2.67 -16.86
C ARG A 48 14.36 -3.26 -17.52
N THR A 49 14.33 -3.36 -18.85
CA THR A 49 15.44 -3.86 -19.70
C THR A 49 15.36 -3.18 -21.06
N ASN A 50 16.47 -3.00 -21.76
CA ASN A 50 16.55 -2.45 -23.13
C ASN A 50 15.34 -1.62 -23.60
N ASP A 51 14.35 -2.26 -24.20
CA ASP A 51 13.13 -1.70 -24.78
C ASP A 51 11.85 -2.11 -24.02
N GLN A 52 11.98 -2.74 -22.85
CA GLN A 52 10.88 -3.13 -21.98
C GLN A 52 10.82 -2.22 -20.75
N ASP A 53 9.66 -1.69 -20.47
CA ASP A 53 9.39 -0.92 -19.26
C ASP A 53 8.69 -1.81 -18.21
N TYR A 54 8.81 -1.43 -16.93
CA TYR A 54 7.91 -1.95 -15.89
C TYR A 54 6.47 -1.49 -16.17
N ARG A 55 5.49 -2.18 -15.60
CA ARG A 55 4.12 -1.65 -15.58
C ARG A 55 4.14 -0.28 -14.93
N PHE A 56 3.45 0.66 -15.55
CA PHE A 56 3.34 2.00 -15.01
C PHE A 56 2.37 2.00 -13.82
N ARG A 57 2.80 2.64 -12.75
CA ARG A 57 1.97 3.03 -11.63
C ARG A 57 2.19 4.53 -11.38
N PRO A 58 1.13 5.34 -11.44
CA PRO A 58 1.26 6.77 -11.22
C PRO A 58 1.58 7.09 -9.76
N HIS A 59 2.12 8.25 -9.53
CA HIS A 59 2.31 8.76 -8.17
C HIS A 59 0.97 8.90 -7.45
N SER A 60 0.89 8.45 -6.21
CA SER A 60 -0.37 8.33 -5.46
C SER A 60 -1.09 9.67 -5.28
N ALA A 61 -0.38 10.78 -5.04
CA ALA A 61 -0.99 12.11 -4.96
C ALA A 61 -1.66 12.52 -6.28
N TYR A 62 -1.07 12.18 -7.44
CA TYR A 62 -1.66 12.45 -8.75
C TYR A 62 -2.98 11.68 -8.93
N THR A 63 -2.96 10.38 -8.65
CA THR A 63 -4.17 9.54 -8.73
C THR A 63 -5.25 10.02 -7.76
N TRP A 64 -4.87 10.37 -6.55
CA TRP A 64 -5.79 10.88 -5.53
C TRP A 64 -6.52 12.15 -5.96
N LEU A 65 -5.83 13.06 -6.67
CA LEU A 65 -6.36 14.33 -7.14
C LEU A 65 -7.12 14.24 -8.46
N THR A 66 -6.91 13.20 -9.28
CA THR A 66 -7.42 13.13 -10.64
C THR A 66 -8.25 11.90 -10.96
N GLY A 67 -7.96 10.76 -10.32
CA GLY A 67 -8.45 9.45 -10.73
C GLY A 67 -7.81 8.92 -12.02
N ASP A 68 -6.89 9.67 -12.63
CA ASP A 68 -6.16 9.25 -13.82
C ASP A 68 -4.98 8.33 -13.47
N GLN A 69 -4.66 7.42 -14.38
CA GLN A 69 -3.57 6.45 -14.23
C GLN A 69 -2.65 6.40 -15.46
N THR A 70 -2.68 7.43 -16.30
CA THR A 70 -1.85 7.46 -17.51
C THR A 70 -0.45 8.02 -17.20
N ALA A 71 0.57 7.44 -17.87
CA ALA A 71 1.92 7.95 -17.76
C ALA A 71 2.05 9.34 -18.39
N ASP A 72 3.02 10.11 -17.91
CA ASP A 72 3.34 11.46 -18.37
C ASP A 72 2.21 12.49 -18.16
N GLY A 73 1.19 12.15 -17.37
CA GLY A 73 0.14 13.08 -16.97
C GLY A 73 0.64 14.13 -15.99
N VAL A 74 0.17 15.37 -16.09
CA VAL A 74 0.49 16.43 -15.15
C VAL A 74 -0.77 17.23 -14.80
N LEU A 75 -1.13 17.22 -13.52
CA LEU A 75 -2.18 18.10 -13.01
C LEU A 75 -1.57 19.46 -12.68
N VAL A 76 -2.19 20.51 -13.20
CA VAL A 76 -1.90 21.91 -12.83
C VAL A 76 -3.16 22.51 -12.23
N ILE A 77 -3.05 23.08 -11.02
CA ILE A 77 -4.11 23.89 -10.41
C ILE A 77 -3.58 25.32 -10.39
N GLU A 78 -4.28 26.22 -11.07
CA GLU A 78 -3.90 27.63 -11.16
C GLU A 78 -4.20 28.40 -9.86
N PRO A 79 -3.65 29.61 -9.66
CA PRO A 79 -3.86 30.41 -8.44
C PRO A 79 -5.33 30.75 -8.13
N ASP A 80 -6.22 30.71 -9.11
CA ASP A 80 -7.67 30.90 -8.97
C ASP A 80 -8.41 29.59 -8.64
N GLY A 81 -7.68 28.48 -8.55
CA GLY A 81 -8.21 27.15 -8.23
C GLY A 81 -8.65 26.33 -9.43
N GLU A 82 -8.56 26.84 -10.65
CA GLU A 82 -8.98 26.13 -11.86
C GLU A 82 -7.99 25.01 -12.22
N PRO A 83 -8.42 23.73 -12.21
CA PRO A 83 -7.57 22.61 -12.53
C PRO A 83 -7.53 22.34 -14.04
N THR A 84 -6.35 21.97 -14.55
CA THR A 84 -6.18 21.46 -15.91
C THR A 84 -5.28 20.22 -15.88
N LEU A 85 -5.70 19.17 -16.56
CA LEU A 85 -4.93 17.93 -16.69
C LEU A 85 -4.22 17.89 -18.05
N TYR A 86 -2.89 17.92 -18.04
CA TYR A 86 -2.05 17.82 -19.22
C TYR A 86 -1.73 16.36 -19.49
N LEU A 87 -2.11 15.87 -20.67
CA LEU A 87 -1.98 14.46 -21.04
C LEU A 87 -1.31 14.32 -22.42
N ARG A 88 -0.68 13.17 -22.62
CA ARG A 88 -0.29 12.69 -23.95
C ARG A 88 -1.44 11.90 -24.56
N PRO A 89 -2.26 12.47 -25.46
CA PRO A 89 -3.38 11.77 -26.05
C PRO A 89 -2.90 10.67 -27.02
N ARG A 90 -3.84 9.87 -27.51
CA ARG A 90 -3.58 8.96 -28.64
C ARG A 90 -3.10 9.73 -29.86
N SER A 91 -2.17 9.14 -30.61
CA SER A 91 -1.75 9.69 -31.90
C SER A 91 -2.79 9.44 -32.99
N GLY A 92 -2.82 10.31 -33.97
CA GLY A 92 -3.58 10.08 -35.18
C GLY A 92 -3.07 8.83 -35.93
N ARG A 93 -3.99 8.04 -36.53
CA ARG A 93 -3.62 6.82 -37.25
C ARG A 93 -2.84 7.08 -38.54
N ALA A 94 -2.74 8.33 -38.96
CA ALA A 94 -1.86 8.78 -40.03
C ALA A 94 -0.45 9.09 -39.59
N ASP A 95 -0.21 9.23 -38.25
CA ASP A 95 1.03 9.66 -37.68
C ASP A 95 2.08 8.55 -37.60
N GLY A 96 3.34 8.94 -37.59
CA GLY A 96 4.46 8.00 -37.42
C GLY A 96 4.47 7.31 -36.06
N GLU A 97 3.96 7.98 -35.01
CA GLU A 97 3.87 7.44 -33.66
C GLU A 97 3.01 6.15 -33.65
N PHE A 98 1.84 6.16 -34.28
CA PHE A 98 0.95 5.00 -34.34
C PHE A 98 1.66 3.70 -34.74
N PHE A 99 2.57 3.78 -35.73
CA PHE A 99 3.22 2.60 -36.32
C PHE A 99 4.60 2.30 -35.76
N ARG A 100 5.32 3.29 -35.24
CA ARG A 100 6.77 3.19 -35.00
C ARG A 100 7.17 3.37 -33.53
N ASP A 101 6.37 4.05 -32.77
CA ASP A 101 6.68 4.26 -31.36
C ASP A 101 6.28 3.03 -30.55
N ARG A 102 7.27 2.33 -29.97
CA ARG A 102 7.04 1.10 -29.20
C ARG A 102 6.41 1.35 -27.83
N ARG A 103 6.58 2.55 -27.30
CA ARG A 103 6.07 2.93 -25.96
C ARG A 103 4.68 3.53 -26.03
N TYR A 104 4.43 4.38 -27.03
CA TYR A 104 3.21 5.15 -27.15
C TYR A 104 2.36 4.83 -28.39
N GLY A 105 2.93 4.13 -29.36
CA GLY A 105 2.23 3.76 -30.59
C GLY A 105 1.07 2.80 -30.32
N GLU A 106 -0.14 3.15 -30.76
CA GLU A 106 -1.34 2.36 -30.52
C GLU A 106 -1.25 0.92 -31.04
N LEU A 107 -0.53 0.73 -32.13
CA LEU A 107 -0.29 -0.60 -32.71
C LEU A 107 0.60 -1.50 -31.81
N TRP A 108 1.42 -0.88 -30.93
CA TRP A 108 2.35 -1.57 -30.06
C TRP A 108 1.86 -1.71 -28.63
N ALA A 109 1.32 -0.62 -28.07
CA ALA A 109 1.01 -0.50 -26.65
C ALA A 109 -0.51 -0.46 -26.35
N GLY A 110 -1.35 -0.52 -27.40
CA GLY A 110 -2.79 -0.40 -27.26
C GLY A 110 -3.28 1.05 -27.35
N ARG A 111 -4.60 1.18 -27.33
CA ARG A 111 -5.27 2.46 -27.50
C ARG A 111 -5.18 3.32 -26.22
N ARG A 112 -4.68 4.54 -26.36
CA ARG A 112 -4.84 5.57 -25.33
C ARG A 112 -6.13 6.37 -25.55
N PRO A 113 -6.71 6.97 -24.49
CA PRO A 113 -7.85 7.88 -24.65
C PRO A 113 -7.45 9.15 -25.41
N THR A 114 -8.42 9.80 -26.05
CA THR A 114 -8.28 11.17 -26.53
C THR A 114 -8.38 12.15 -25.35
N LEU A 115 -8.01 13.41 -25.57
CA LEU A 115 -8.22 14.47 -24.57
C LEU A 115 -9.71 14.59 -24.21
N GLY A 116 -10.60 14.54 -25.22
CA GLY A 116 -12.04 14.61 -25.00
C GLY A 116 -12.59 13.44 -24.19
N GLU A 117 -12.11 12.22 -24.42
CA GLU A 117 -12.48 11.04 -23.64
C GLU A 117 -12.01 11.16 -22.19
N SER A 118 -10.77 11.59 -21.96
CA SER A 118 -10.24 11.83 -20.61
C SER A 118 -11.00 12.93 -19.88
N ALA A 119 -11.30 14.05 -20.57
CA ALA A 119 -12.07 15.13 -19.98
C ALA A 119 -13.47 14.69 -19.52
N ARG A 120 -14.18 13.91 -20.36
CA ARG A 120 -15.51 13.37 -20.01
C ARG A 120 -15.45 12.40 -18.85
N ARG A 121 -14.49 11.45 -18.90
CA ARG A 121 -14.36 10.40 -17.88
C ARG A 121 -14.00 10.97 -16.52
N LEU A 122 -13.10 11.95 -16.47
CA LEU A 122 -12.54 12.50 -15.24
C LEU A 122 -13.27 13.76 -14.75
N ASP A 123 -14.22 14.26 -15.52
CA ASP A 123 -14.90 15.55 -15.29
C ASP A 123 -13.87 16.66 -14.97
N LEU A 124 -12.85 16.77 -15.85
CA LEU A 124 -11.68 17.61 -15.64
C LEU A 124 -11.19 18.16 -17.00
N PRO A 125 -10.98 19.48 -17.14
CA PRO A 125 -10.42 20.04 -18.37
C PRO A 125 -9.07 19.40 -18.72
N THR A 126 -8.88 19.05 -19.98
CA THR A 126 -7.64 18.42 -20.45
C THR A 126 -6.97 19.24 -21.55
N ARG A 127 -5.64 19.21 -21.57
CA ARG A 127 -4.79 19.79 -22.62
C ARG A 127 -3.69 18.83 -23.03
N HIS A 128 -3.11 19.09 -24.21
CA HIS A 128 -1.97 18.31 -24.67
C HIS A 128 -0.74 18.64 -23.82
N VAL A 129 0.01 17.61 -23.35
CA VAL A 129 1.20 17.80 -22.51
C VAL A 129 2.27 18.67 -23.16
N ALA A 130 2.33 18.74 -24.50
CA ALA A 130 3.24 19.64 -25.22
C ALA A 130 2.93 21.14 -25.01
N GLU A 131 1.77 21.49 -24.44
CA GLU A 131 1.42 22.87 -24.09
C GLU A 131 1.94 23.27 -22.70
N LEU A 132 2.29 22.28 -21.87
CA LEU A 132 2.73 22.49 -20.49
C LEU A 132 3.92 23.48 -20.37
N PRO A 133 4.99 23.39 -21.21
CA PRO A 133 6.10 24.34 -21.11
C PRO A 133 5.65 25.80 -21.26
N LYS A 134 4.70 26.08 -22.14
CA LYS A 134 4.18 27.44 -22.34
C LYS A 134 3.33 27.89 -21.15
N THR A 135 2.62 26.99 -20.50
CA THR A 135 1.82 27.30 -19.30
C THR A 135 2.70 27.62 -18.11
N LEU A 136 3.86 26.98 -18.00
CA LEU A 136 4.80 27.18 -16.90
C LEU A 136 5.86 28.27 -17.16
N ASP A 137 5.85 28.90 -18.35
CA ASP A 137 6.81 29.95 -18.74
C ASP A 137 6.31 31.34 -18.32
N ASP A 138 6.07 31.51 -17.01
CA ASP A 138 5.72 32.77 -16.40
C ASP A 138 6.32 32.90 -14.99
N THR A 139 6.02 34.01 -14.30
CA THR A 139 6.54 34.30 -12.95
C THR A 139 5.56 33.94 -11.83
N THR A 140 4.52 33.17 -12.12
CA THR A 140 3.54 32.74 -11.12
C THR A 140 4.22 31.89 -10.04
N PRO A 141 4.07 32.24 -8.74
CA PRO A 141 4.58 31.40 -7.66
C PRO A 141 4.06 29.97 -7.78
N THR A 142 4.97 29.01 -7.94
CA THR A 142 4.61 27.63 -8.26
C THR A 142 5.20 26.68 -7.24
N ARG A 143 4.41 25.69 -6.80
CA ARG A 143 4.82 24.51 -6.05
C ARG A 143 4.80 23.30 -6.96
N VAL A 144 5.78 22.44 -6.82
CA VAL A 144 5.85 21.21 -7.63
C VAL A 144 6.19 20.00 -6.78
N LEU A 145 5.52 18.88 -7.09
CA LEU A 145 5.88 17.58 -6.53
C LEU A 145 7.12 17.05 -7.25
N ARG A 146 8.30 17.33 -6.66
CA ARG A 146 9.59 17.04 -7.27
C ARG A 146 9.99 15.58 -7.25
N GLY A 147 10.89 15.23 -8.17
CA GLY A 147 11.48 13.89 -8.25
C GLY A 147 10.57 12.84 -8.88
N VAL A 148 9.37 13.23 -9.28
CA VAL A 148 8.37 12.32 -9.88
C VAL A 148 8.49 12.29 -11.41
N ASP A 149 8.72 13.46 -12.04
CA ASP A 149 8.89 13.60 -13.48
C ASP A 149 10.07 14.53 -13.81
N PRO A 150 11.21 14.00 -14.32
CA PRO A 150 12.37 14.79 -14.66
C PRO A 150 12.11 15.88 -15.72
N HIS A 151 11.12 15.70 -16.60
CA HIS A 151 10.77 16.71 -17.59
C HIS A 151 10.07 17.90 -16.95
N VAL A 152 9.19 17.65 -15.99
CA VAL A 152 8.51 18.69 -15.19
C VAL A 152 9.53 19.41 -14.31
N ASP A 153 10.43 18.69 -13.65
CA ASP A 153 11.50 19.26 -12.84
C ASP A 153 12.40 20.20 -13.66
N ALA A 154 12.70 19.84 -14.92
CA ALA A 154 13.49 20.67 -15.82
C ALA A 154 12.77 21.96 -16.27
N LEU A 155 11.43 21.96 -16.33
CA LEU A 155 10.63 23.16 -16.64
C LEU A 155 10.55 24.13 -15.46
N LEU A 156 10.68 23.64 -14.24
CA LEU A 156 10.59 24.40 -12.99
C LEU A 156 11.91 24.26 -12.21
N PRO A 157 13.01 24.84 -12.69
CA PRO A 157 14.31 24.66 -12.06
C PRO A 157 14.31 25.26 -10.65
N GLY A 158 14.87 24.51 -9.71
CA GLY A 158 15.03 24.87 -8.31
C GLY A 158 15.96 23.90 -7.60
N PRO A 159 16.43 24.19 -6.38
CA PRO A 159 17.22 23.25 -5.62
C PRO A 159 16.40 22.02 -5.28
N ALA A 160 17.05 20.83 -5.25
CA ALA A 160 16.38 19.57 -4.95
C ALA A 160 15.83 19.51 -3.51
N ASP A 161 16.38 20.33 -2.62
CA ASP A 161 16.01 20.49 -1.21
C ASP A 161 15.20 21.79 -0.95
N ASP A 162 14.44 22.25 -1.95
CA ASP A 162 13.57 23.41 -1.78
C ASP A 162 12.55 23.18 -0.67
N LEU A 163 12.64 23.96 0.39
CA LEU A 163 11.76 23.87 1.55
C LEU A 163 10.29 24.08 1.18
N ALA A 164 10.04 24.88 0.15
CA ALA A 164 8.69 25.17 -0.33
C ALA A 164 8.05 23.94 -1.00
N ASP A 165 8.80 23.22 -1.83
CA ASP A 165 8.33 21.99 -2.47
C ASP A 165 8.28 20.82 -1.49
N ALA A 166 9.18 20.79 -0.49
CA ALA A 166 9.11 19.83 0.62
C ALA A 166 7.85 20.04 1.47
N GLU A 167 7.48 21.29 1.76
CA GLU A 167 6.21 21.61 2.42
C GLU A 167 5.00 21.15 1.60
N PHE A 168 5.04 21.36 0.27
CA PHE A 168 3.98 20.92 -0.63
C PHE A 168 3.81 19.40 -0.59
N THR A 169 4.91 18.66 -0.62
CA THR A 169 4.91 17.19 -0.50
C THR A 169 4.33 16.73 0.84
N ALA A 170 4.72 17.38 1.94
CA ALA A 170 4.19 17.05 3.26
C ALA A 170 2.69 17.32 3.37
N VAL A 171 2.21 18.47 2.90
CA VAL A 171 0.77 18.80 2.92
C VAL A 171 -0.04 17.84 2.04
N LEU A 172 0.47 17.44 0.87
CA LEU A 172 -0.17 16.40 0.03
C LEU A 172 -0.34 15.08 0.78
N ALA A 173 0.67 14.67 1.55
CA ALA A 173 0.59 13.48 2.37
C ALA A 173 -0.38 13.67 3.55
N GLU A 174 -0.35 14.81 4.23
CA GLU A 174 -1.23 15.12 5.36
C GLU A 174 -2.72 15.15 4.98
N LEU A 175 -3.03 15.70 3.80
CA LEU A 175 -4.41 15.72 3.29
C LEU A 175 -4.96 14.31 2.99
N ARG A 176 -4.10 13.33 2.78
CA ARG A 176 -4.44 11.92 2.52
C ARG A 176 -4.56 11.08 3.80
N LEU A 177 -4.16 11.60 4.97
CA LEU A 177 -4.30 10.87 6.24
C LEU A 177 -5.76 10.52 6.54
N VAL A 178 -6.68 11.46 6.35
CA VAL A 178 -8.12 11.27 6.54
C VAL A 178 -8.74 10.81 5.22
N LYS A 179 -9.24 9.57 5.20
CA LYS A 179 -9.85 8.95 4.00
C LYS A 179 -11.30 9.41 3.86
N ASP A 180 -11.74 9.65 2.64
CA ASP A 180 -13.17 9.81 2.39
C ASP A 180 -13.89 8.45 2.27
N GLU A 181 -15.21 8.46 2.22
CA GLU A 181 -16.04 7.25 2.19
C GLU A 181 -15.75 6.35 0.97
N TRP A 182 -15.44 6.98 -0.17
CA TRP A 182 -15.08 6.23 -1.38
C TRP A 182 -13.73 5.51 -1.19
N GLU A 183 -12.73 6.18 -0.61
CA GLU A 183 -11.41 5.58 -0.31
C GLU A 183 -11.57 4.38 0.62
N ILE A 184 -12.36 4.52 1.68
CA ILE A 184 -12.64 3.43 2.63
C ILE A 184 -13.34 2.25 1.93
N THR A 185 -14.23 2.53 0.96
CA THR A 185 -14.87 1.49 0.15
C THR A 185 -13.86 0.76 -0.72
N GLN A 186 -12.89 1.47 -1.34
CA GLN A 186 -11.84 0.85 -2.14
C GLN A 186 -10.92 -0.03 -1.29
N LEU A 187 -10.57 0.41 -0.07
CA LEU A 187 -9.79 -0.36 0.89
C LEU A 187 -10.53 -1.63 1.33
N ALA A 188 -11.83 -1.52 1.63
CA ALA A 188 -12.65 -2.68 1.96
C ALA A 188 -12.74 -3.69 0.78
N GLU A 189 -12.78 -3.22 -0.47
CA GLU A 189 -12.71 -4.08 -1.66
C GLU A 189 -11.35 -4.79 -1.74
N ALA A 190 -10.24 -4.07 -1.51
CA ALA A 190 -8.90 -4.65 -1.48
C ALA A 190 -8.79 -5.78 -0.46
N VAL A 191 -9.29 -5.55 0.76
CA VAL A 191 -9.35 -6.54 1.84
C VAL A 191 -10.20 -7.75 1.45
N ALA A 192 -11.35 -7.54 0.83
CA ALA A 192 -12.23 -8.64 0.42
C ALA A 192 -11.58 -9.53 -0.65
N ILE A 193 -10.83 -8.94 -1.60
CA ILE A 193 -10.09 -9.71 -2.61
C ILE A 193 -8.90 -10.44 -1.96
N THR A 194 -8.19 -9.78 -1.05
CA THR A 194 -7.08 -10.36 -0.28
C THR A 194 -7.54 -11.57 0.52
N THR A 195 -8.69 -11.48 1.20
CA THR A 195 -9.31 -12.61 1.94
C THR A 195 -9.49 -13.83 1.03
N ARG A 196 -10.02 -13.66 -0.18
CA ARG A 196 -10.15 -14.75 -1.17
C ARG A 196 -8.79 -15.29 -1.63
N GLY A 197 -7.77 -14.43 -1.71
CA GLY A 197 -6.40 -14.84 -2.00
C GLY A 197 -5.81 -15.73 -0.92
N PHE A 198 -6.06 -15.42 0.35
CA PHE A 198 -5.67 -16.27 1.49
C PHE A 198 -6.38 -17.63 1.46
N GLU A 199 -7.66 -17.66 1.12
CA GLU A 199 -8.38 -18.94 0.93
C GLU A 199 -7.77 -19.78 -0.20
N ASP A 200 -7.39 -19.15 -1.32
CA ASP A 200 -6.73 -19.86 -2.42
C ASP A 200 -5.37 -20.42 -2.00
N VAL A 201 -4.59 -19.70 -1.19
CA VAL A 201 -3.33 -20.17 -0.62
C VAL A 201 -3.56 -21.38 0.28
N VAL A 202 -4.57 -21.36 1.15
CA VAL A 202 -4.91 -22.52 2.01
C VAL A 202 -5.27 -23.74 1.16
N ARG A 203 -6.10 -23.60 0.12
CA ARG A 203 -6.43 -24.69 -0.82
C ARG A 203 -5.20 -25.23 -1.55
N ALA A 204 -4.19 -24.41 -1.73
CA ALA A 204 -2.97 -24.74 -2.49
C ALA A 204 -1.88 -25.42 -1.63
N LEU A 205 -1.99 -25.42 -0.29
CA LEU A 205 -0.98 -25.99 0.62
C LEU A 205 -0.55 -27.43 0.27
N PRO A 206 -1.46 -28.38 -0.08
CA PRO A 206 -1.05 -29.75 -0.44
C PRO A 206 -0.11 -29.81 -1.65
N MET A 207 -0.26 -28.90 -2.61
CA MET A 207 0.64 -28.81 -3.76
C MET A 207 1.92 -28.05 -3.39
N ALA A 208 1.82 -27.03 -2.54
CA ALA A 208 2.95 -26.23 -2.09
C ALA A 208 4.00 -27.08 -1.33
N MET A 209 3.56 -28.07 -0.54
CA MET A 209 4.45 -29.03 0.12
C MET A 209 5.28 -29.90 -0.85
N ARG A 210 4.88 -29.96 -2.11
CA ARG A 210 5.62 -30.67 -3.19
C ARG A 210 6.49 -29.72 -4.02
N THR A 211 6.38 -28.44 -3.78
CA THR A 211 7.04 -27.39 -4.56
C THR A 211 7.80 -26.40 -3.65
N SER A 212 7.28 -25.20 -3.42
CA SER A 212 7.93 -24.15 -2.62
C SER A 212 6.97 -23.02 -2.23
N GLU A 213 7.45 -22.10 -1.40
CA GLU A 213 6.81 -20.81 -1.10
C GLU A 213 6.40 -20.04 -2.36
N ARG A 214 7.27 -20.06 -3.40
CA ARG A 214 7.01 -19.37 -4.69
C ARG A 214 5.74 -19.87 -5.39
N TYR A 215 5.36 -21.09 -5.18
CA TYR A 215 4.09 -21.58 -5.72
C TYR A 215 2.90 -20.87 -5.07
N LEU A 216 2.92 -20.67 -3.74
CA LEU A 216 1.86 -19.97 -3.03
C LEU A 216 1.85 -18.48 -3.37
N GLU A 217 3.02 -17.85 -3.52
CA GLU A 217 3.13 -16.49 -4.06
C GLU A 217 2.42 -16.38 -5.42
N GLY A 218 2.69 -17.31 -6.33
CA GLY A 218 2.04 -17.36 -7.63
C GLY A 218 0.52 -17.55 -7.56
N VAL A 219 0.03 -18.34 -6.60
CA VAL A 219 -1.42 -18.54 -6.36
C VAL A 219 -2.07 -17.24 -5.88
N PHE A 220 -1.47 -16.57 -4.89
CA PHE A 220 -1.97 -15.28 -4.41
C PHE A 220 -1.93 -14.21 -5.52
N TRP A 221 -0.83 -14.12 -6.25
CA TRP A 221 -0.68 -13.19 -7.37
C TRP A 221 -1.73 -13.41 -8.46
N GLN A 222 -2.07 -14.66 -8.76
CA GLN A 222 -3.16 -14.98 -9.70
C GLN A 222 -4.48 -14.34 -9.27
N ARG A 223 -4.84 -14.41 -7.98
CA ARG A 223 -6.04 -13.76 -7.44
C ARG A 223 -5.96 -12.25 -7.59
N ALA A 224 -4.84 -11.65 -7.21
CA ALA A 224 -4.61 -10.23 -7.32
C ALA A 224 -4.77 -9.72 -8.75
N ARG A 225 -4.27 -10.48 -9.75
CA ARG A 225 -4.39 -10.13 -11.16
C ARG A 225 -5.77 -10.37 -11.76
N LEU A 226 -6.51 -11.32 -11.22
CA LEU A 226 -7.85 -11.65 -11.73
C LEU A 226 -8.88 -10.61 -11.29
N GLU A 227 -8.89 -10.23 -10.03
CA GLU A 227 -9.91 -9.37 -9.45
C GLU A 227 -9.43 -7.94 -9.18
N GLY A 228 -8.14 -7.73 -8.86
CA GLY A 228 -7.51 -6.42 -8.65
C GLY A 228 -6.72 -5.91 -9.85
N ASN A 229 -5.78 -5.03 -9.55
CA ASN A 229 -4.75 -4.54 -10.47
C ASN A 229 -3.48 -5.40 -10.39
N ASP A 230 -2.95 -5.57 -9.19
CA ASP A 230 -1.76 -6.37 -8.88
C ASP A 230 -1.70 -6.63 -7.37
N VAL A 231 -0.57 -7.14 -6.87
CA VAL A 231 -0.25 -7.08 -5.44
C VAL A 231 0.14 -5.64 -5.08
N GLY A 232 -0.20 -5.21 -3.86
CA GLY A 232 0.13 -3.87 -3.38
C GLY A 232 1.62 -3.70 -3.02
N TYR A 233 2.26 -4.81 -2.68
CA TYR A 233 3.68 -4.93 -2.34
C TYR A 233 4.15 -6.35 -2.63
N HIS A 234 5.47 -6.60 -2.54
CA HIS A 234 6.01 -7.95 -2.69
C HIS A 234 5.48 -8.85 -1.58
N SER A 235 4.68 -9.84 -1.92
CA SER A 235 4.10 -10.77 -0.96
C SER A 235 5.19 -11.52 -0.19
N ILE A 236 5.00 -11.67 1.11
CA ILE A 236 5.86 -12.44 2.00
C ILE A 236 5.18 -13.80 2.21
N VAL A 237 5.83 -14.86 1.74
CA VAL A 237 5.36 -16.24 1.88
C VAL A 237 6.46 -17.01 2.57
N ALA A 238 6.51 -16.92 3.90
CA ALA A 238 7.65 -17.38 4.70
C ALA A 238 7.29 -18.63 5.51
N ALA A 239 7.84 -19.79 5.11
CA ALA A 239 7.64 -21.06 5.79
C ALA A 239 8.80 -21.38 6.74
N GLY A 240 8.50 -21.95 7.91
CA GLY A 240 9.50 -22.36 8.90
C GLY A 240 10.41 -21.21 9.30
N ALA A 241 11.73 -21.38 9.19
CA ALA A 241 12.72 -20.38 9.64
C ALA A 241 12.68 -19.06 8.86
N HIS A 242 12.15 -19.04 7.64
CA HIS A 242 12.00 -17.80 6.87
C HIS A 242 11.03 -16.83 7.52
N ALA A 243 10.04 -17.31 8.29
CA ALA A 243 9.10 -16.49 9.04
C ALA A 243 9.78 -15.59 10.09
N ALA A 244 11.02 -15.88 10.49
CA ALA A 244 11.80 -15.02 11.37
C ALA A 244 12.44 -13.81 10.64
N THR A 245 12.33 -13.71 9.31
CA THR A 245 12.76 -12.57 8.49
C THR A 245 11.53 -11.73 8.14
N LEU A 246 11.50 -10.46 8.59
CA LEU A 246 10.32 -9.60 8.47
C LEU A 246 9.82 -9.44 7.03
N HIS A 247 10.72 -9.21 6.09
CA HIS A 247 10.41 -9.03 4.66
C HIS A 247 11.08 -10.12 3.83
N TRP A 248 10.66 -11.38 4.03
CA TRP A 248 11.10 -12.50 3.22
C TRP A 248 10.34 -12.51 1.88
N ILE A 249 10.90 -11.88 0.88
CA ILE A 249 10.29 -11.70 -0.46
C ILE A 249 10.89 -12.62 -1.54
N ASP A 250 11.93 -13.36 -1.23
CA ASP A 250 12.53 -14.32 -2.18
C ASP A 250 11.62 -15.54 -2.40
N ASN A 251 10.86 -15.91 -1.39
CA ASN A 251 9.82 -16.94 -1.43
C ASN A 251 10.31 -18.26 -2.08
N ASP A 252 11.55 -18.66 -1.83
CA ASP A 252 12.19 -19.77 -2.54
C ASP A 252 12.39 -21.02 -1.69
N GLY A 253 11.93 -20.99 -0.45
CA GLY A 253 12.07 -22.10 0.50
C GLY A 253 11.08 -23.23 0.29
N PRO A 254 11.41 -24.42 0.84
CA PRO A 254 10.49 -25.56 0.90
C PRO A 254 9.43 -25.36 1.96
N ILE A 255 8.25 -25.93 1.73
CA ILE A 255 7.15 -25.98 2.68
C ILE A 255 7.07 -27.40 3.27
N ARG A 256 7.13 -27.53 4.61
CA ARG A 256 7.15 -28.82 5.29
C ARG A 256 5.98 -28.95 6.27
N GLU A 257 5.47 -30.16 6.38
CA GLU A 257 4.52 -30.50 7.44
C GLU A 257 5.13 -30.22 8.82
N GLY A 258 4.37 -29.53 9.70
CA GLY A 258 4.86 -29.12 11.03
C GLY A 258 5.44 -27.72 11.10
N ASP A 259 5.83 -27.11 9.97
CA ASP A 259 6.22 -25.71 9.91
C ASP A 259 4.98 -24.79 10.01
N LEU A 260 5.24 -23.54 10.37
CA LEU A 260 4.30 -22.44 10.21
C LEU A 260 4.54 -21.75 8.87
N LEU A 261 3.48 -21.26 8.26
CA LEU A 261 3.52 -20.34 7.13
C LEU A 261 3.09 -18.94 7.60
N LEU A 262 4.00 -17.98 7.61
CA LEU A 262 3.66 -16.59 7.72
C LEU A 262 3.36 -16.08 6.29
N LEU A 263 2.11 -15.73 6.07
CA LEU A 263 1.62 -15.15 4.82
C LEU A 263 1.25 -13.69 5.08
N ASP A 264 1.97 -12.79 4.41
CA ASP A 264 1.73 -11.36 4.45
C ASP A 264 1.61 -10.85 3.02
N ALA A 265 0.40 -10.45 2.67
CA ALA A 265 0.05 -10.12 1.31
C ALA A 265 -1.19 -9.24 1.24
N GLY A 266 -1.18 -8.29 0.32
CA GLY A 266 -2.27 -7.39 0.03
C GLY A 266 -2.54 -7.24 -1.47
N VAL A 267 -3.80 -7.17 -1.84
CA VAL A 267 -4.22 -6.89 -3.23
C VAL A 267 -4.38 -5.39 -3.42
N GLU A 268 -3.75 -4.86 -4.45
CA GLU A 268 -4.04 -3.52 -4.98
C GLU A 268 -5.26 -3.59 -5.90
N THR A 269 -6.30 -2.85 -5.62
CA THR A 269 -7.50 -2.74 -6.48
C THR A 269 -7.18 -2.01 -7.78
N ARG A 270 -8.15 -1.98 -8.72
CA ARG A 270 -8.01 -1.21 -9.96
C ARG A 270 -7.99 0.30 -9.74
N SER A 271 -8.44 0.76 -8.58
CA SER A 271 -8.32 2.16 -8.14
C SER A 271 -7.00 2.47 -7.44
N LEU A 272 -6.10 1.48 -7.32
CA LEU A 272 -4.76 1.51 -6.71
C LEU A 272 -4.75 1.59 -5.17
N TYR A 273 -5.88 1.39 -4.50
CA TYR A 273 -5.91 1.21 -3.05
C TYR A 273 -5.50 -0.21 -2.70
N THR A 274 -4.70 -0.38 -1.67
CA THR A 274 -4.17 -1.69 -1.27
C THR A 274 -4.65 -2.11 0.11
N ALA A 275 -4.78 -3.44 0.31
CA ALA A 275 -4.84 -4.06 1.63
C ALA A 275 -3.44 -4.44 2.10
N ASP A 276 -3.32 -4.71 3.40
CA ASP A 276 -2.12 -5.21 4.05
C ASP A 276 -2.49 -6.15 5.20
N ILE A 277 -2.34 -7.46 5.00
CA ILE A 277 -2.83 -8.46 5.94
C ILE A 277 -1.79 -9.55 6.15
N THR A 278 -1.46 -9.82 7.41
CA THR A 278 -0.65 -10.98 7.78
C THR A 278 -1.45 -12.00 8.57
N ARG A 279 -1.28 -13.29 8.24
CA ARG A 279 -1.72 -14.43 9.04
C ARG A 279 -0.60 -15.48 9.15
N VAL A 280 -0.56 -16.16 10.29
CA VAL A 280 0.30 -17.33 10.48
C VAL A 280 -0.56 -18.58 10.49
N LEU A 281 -0.23 -19.50 9.59
CA LEU A 281 -1.01 -20.69 9.29
C LEU A 281 -0.19 -21.95 9.63
N PRO A 282 -0.70 -22.89 10.43
CA PRO A 282 -0.03 -24.18 10.64
C PRO A 282 -0.17 -25.05 9.39
N ILE A 283 0.94 -25.41 8.74
CA ILE A 283 0.91 -26.16 7.47
C ILE A 283 0.23 -27.52 7.64
N SER A 284 0.34 -28.16 8.82
CA SER A 284 -0.37 -29.39 9.17
C SER A 284 -1.88 -29.22 9.40
N GLY A 285 -2.39 -27.99 9.41
CA GLY A 285 -3.76 -27.65 9.79
C GLY A 285 -3.96 -27.48 11.30
N HIS A 286 -2.95 -27.74 12.13
CA HIS A 286 -3.02 -27.65 13.59
C HIS A 286 -1.74 -27.08 14.18
N PHE A 287 -1.87 -26.12 15.11
CA PHE A 287 -0.74 -25.62 15.88
C PHE A 287 -0.29 -26.66 16.92
N THR A 288 1.00 -26.85 17.09
CA THR A 288 1.53 -27.51 18.29
C THR A 288 1.21 -26.65 19.53
N PRO A 289 1.28 -27.21 20.77
CA PRO A 289 1.04 -26.42 21.98
C PRO A 289 1.90 -25.16 22.05
N LEU A 290 3.21 -25.27 21.78
CA LEU A 290 4.15 -24.13 21.81
C LEU A 290 3.81 -23.09 20.70
N GLN A 291 3.54 -23.55 19.50
CA GLN A 291 3.13 -22.64 18.40
C GLN A 291 1.85 -21.88 18.75
N ARG A 292 0.89 -22.58 19.37
CA ARG A 292 -0.37 -21.96 19.83
C ARG A 292 -0.14 -20.91 20.89
N ASP A 293 0.70 -21.18 21.88
CA ASP A 293 0.99 -20.25 22.98
C ASP A 293 1.63 -18.96 22.43
N LEU A 294 2.59 -19.08 21.49
CA LEU A 294 3.25 -17.95 20.85
C LEU A 294 2.31 -17.18 19.91
N TYR A 295 1.48 -17.90 19.16
CA TYR A 295 0.47 -17.28 18.32
C TYR A 295 -0.51 -16.45 19.14
N GLU A 296 -1.03 -17.03 20.25
CA GLU A 296 -1.97 -16.34 21.15
C GLU A 296 -1.30 -15.17 21.87
N LEU A 297 -0.02 -15.26 22.21
CA LEU A 297 0.75 -14.10 22.74
C LEU A 297 0.78 -12.95 21.72
N CYS A 298 1.07 -13.24 20.47
CA CYS A 298 1.04 -12.26 19.39
C CYS A 298 -0.38 -11.68 19.19
N ARG A 299 -1.41 -12.52 19.24
CA ARG A 299 -2.81 -12.09 19.16
C ARG A 299 -3.21 -11.19 20.32
N HIS A 300 -2.80 -11.50 21.56
CA HIS A 300 -3.05 -10.64 22.72
C HIS A 300 -2.39 -9.27 22.58
N ALA A 301 -1.18 -9.22 21.98
CA ALA A 301 -0.52 -7.96 21.67
C ALA A 301 -1.31 -7.14 20.61
N ASN A 302 -1.84 -7.82 19.59
CA ASN A 302 -2.70 -7.18 18.59
C ASN A 302 -4.00 -6.66 19.25
N ASP A 303 -4.65 -7.43 20.12
CA ASP A 303 -5.85 -6.99 20.85
C ASP A 303 -5.57 -5.77 21.75
N ALA A 304 -4.43 -5.76 22.44
CA ALA A 304 -4.03 -4.62 23.27
C ALA A 304 -3.79 -3.35 22.44
N ALA A 305 -3.20 -3.49 21.28
CA ALA A 305 -3.02 -2.38 20.33
C ALA A 305 -4.37 -1.85 19.83
N LEU A 306 -5.25 -2.75 19.37
CA LEU A 306 -6.59 -2.41 18.88
C LEU A 306 -7.42 -1.66 19.93
N ALA A 307 -7.31 -2.03 21.19
CA ALA A 307 -8.03 -1.38 22.30
C ALA A 307 -7.63 0.10 22.51
N CYS A 308 -6.49 0.54 21.98
CA CYS A 308 -6.04 1.93 22.03
C CYS A 308 -6.65 2.81 20.94
N LEU A 309 -7.22 2.20 19.87
CA LEU A 309 -7.63 2.93 18.68
C LEU A 309 -8.95 3.67 18.90
N ARG A 310 -8.86 4.99 18.90
CA ARG A 310 -9.99 5.92 18.97
C ARG A 310 -9.52 7.33 18.56
N PRO A 311 -10.43 8.21 18.12
CA PRO A 311 -10.06 9.60 17.87
C PRO A 311 -9.42 10.25 19.11
N GLY A 312 -8.36 11.02 18.88
CA GLY A 312 -7.63 11.72 19.94
C GLY A 312 -6.55 10.89 20.65
N ALA A 313 -6.50 9.57 20.49
CA ALA A 313 -5.40 8.74 20.99
C ALA A 313 -4.08 9.12 20.30
N GLN A 314 -2.98 9.04 21.01
CA GLN A 314 -1.65 9.22 20.40
C GLN A 314 -1.36 8.05 19.46
N TYR A 315 -0.85 8.33 18.25
CA TYR A 315 -0.51 7.28 17.29
C TYR A 315 0.41 6.19 17.89
N ARG A 316 1.43 6.57 18.64
CA ARG A 316 2.37 5.62 19.27
C ARG A 316 1.79 4.80 20.43
N GLU A 317 0.57 5.10 20.89
CA GLU A 317 -0.05 4.43 22.05
C GLU A 317 -0.28 2.95 21.78
N PHE A 318 -0.83 2.61 20.59
CA PHE A 318 -1.10 1.23 20.23
C PHE A 318 0.17 0.37 20.12
N HIS A 319 1.25 0.93 19.56
CA HIS A 319 2.54 0.25 19.53
C HIS A 319 3.06 -0.05 20.96
N ARG A 320 3.02 0.93 21.86
CA ARG A 320 3.45 0.73 23.26
C ARG A 320 2.64 -0.35 23.94
N ALA A 321 1.32 -0.39 23.73
CA ALA A 321 0.44 -1.41 24.30
C ALA A 321 0.81 -2.81 23.81
N ALA A 322 1.02 -2.98 22.50
CA ALA A 322 1.48 -4.25 21.93
C ALA A 322 2.83 -4.69 22.51
N MET A 323 3.81 -3.79 22.55
CA MET A 323 5.15 -4.09 23.04
C MET A 323 5.15 -4.45 24.53
N THR A 324 4.26 -3.84 25.32
CA THR A 324 4.09 -4.21 26.74
C THR A 324 3.66 -5.67 26.87
N VAL A 325 2.66 -6.12 26.11
CA VAL A 325 2.21 -7.53 26.13
C VAL A 325 3.33 -8.47 25.70
N LEU A 326 4.02 -8.15 24.60
CA LEU A 326 5.11 -8.99 24.08
C LEU A 326 6.28 -9.08 25.06
N ALA A 327 6.68 -7.97 25.69
CA ALA A 327 7.78 -7.97 26.65
C ALA A 327 7.46 -8.84 27.89
N HIS A 328 6.24 -8.74 28.43
CA HIS A 328 5.82 -9.62 29.52
C HIS A 328 5.82 -11.08 29.10
N GLY A 329 5.27 -11.41 27.92
CA GLY A 329 5.30 -12.78 27.39
C GLY A 329 6.72 -13.32 27.18
N LEU A 330 7.65 -12.49 26.69
CA LEU A 330 9.06 -12.85 26.54
C LEU A 330 9.75 -13.09 27.90
N ALA A 331 9.37 -12.31 28.93
CA ALA A 331 9.84 -12.53 30.30
C ALA A 331 9.31 -13.86 30.88
N ASP A 332 8.01 -14.13 30.73
CA ASP A 332 7.37 -15.38 31.17
C ASP A 332 7.97 -16.63 30.49
N LEU A 333 8.36 -16.51 29.22
CA LEU A 333 9.09 -17.54 28.48
C LEU A 333 10.55 -17.69 28.87
N GLY A 334 11.06 -16.84 29.78
CA GLY A 334 12.46 -16.84 30.20
C GLY A 334 13.45 -16.40 29.11
N VAL A 335 12.96 -15.69 28.10
CA VAL A 335 13.77 -15.18 26.97
C VAL A 335 14.48 -13.90 27.35
N LEU A 336 13.84 -13.00 28.13
CA LEU A 336 14.46 -11.76 28.57
C LEU A 336 15.46 -12.02 29.72
N PRO A 337 16.66 -11.40 29.70
CA PRO A 337 17.62 -11.49 30.77
C PRO A 337 17.31 -10.54 31.95
N CYS A 338 16.26 -9.74 31.87
CA CYS A 338 15.81 -8.73 32.83
C CYS A 338 14.27 -8.73 32.89
N SER A 339 13.70 -7.87 33.76
CA SER A 339 12.24 -7.72 33.82
C SER A 339 11.68 -7.11 32.52
N ALA A 340 10.38 -7.32 32.28
CA ALA A 340 9.69 -6.71 31.12
C ALA A 340 9.75 -5.19 31.17
N GLU A 341 9.59 -4.59 32.36
CA GLU A 341 9.65 -3.14 32.58
C GLU A 341 11.03 -2.58 32.21
N GLU A 342 12.12 -3.25 32.61
CA GLU A 342 13.47 -2.86 32.25
C GLU A 342 13.71 -3.00 30.75
N ALA A 343 13.27 -4.10 30.15
CA ALA A 343 13.39 -4.33 28.70
C ALA A 343 12.66 -3.28 27.87
N LEU A 344 11.56 -2.70 28.39
CA LEU A 344 10.73 -1.69 27.71
C LEU A 344 11.29 -0.26 27.85
N THR A 345 12.30 -0.02 28.71
CA THR A 345 12.91 1.32 28.81
C THR A 345 13.59 1.69 27.50
N GLU A 346 13.63 2.98 27.19
CA GLU A 346 14.29 3.49 25.99
C GLU A 346 15.80 3.18 26.00
N GLU A 347 16.40 3.20 27.20
CA GLU A 347 17.82 2.91 27.39
C GLU A 347 18.16 1.44 27.14
N SER A 348 17.33 0.50 27.60
CA SER A 348 17.54 -0.93 27.42
C SER A 348 17.10 -1.38 26.04
N GLY A 349 15.84 -1.19 25.70
CA GLY A 349 15.24 -1.58 24.42
C GLY A 349 15.40 -3.07 24.08
N LEU A 350 15.68 -3.94 25.05
CA LEU A 350 16.06 -5.35 24.85
C LEU A 350 14.96 -6.18 24.17
N TYR A 351 13.70 -5.86 24.41
CA TYR A 351 12.57 -6.55 23.72
C TYR A 351 12.68 -6.50 22.21
N ARG A 352 13.31 -5.45 21.64
CA ARG A 352 13.47 -5.24 20.19
C ARG A 352 14.26 -6.33 19.48
N ARG A 353 15.02 -7.16 20.22
CA ARG A 353 15.72 -8.29 19.62
C ARG A 353 14.76 -9.28 18.94
N TRP A 354 13.55 -9.40 19.47
CA TRP A 354 12.54 -10.37 18.98
C TRP A 354 11.26 -9.73 18.45
N THR A 355 11.15 -8.40 18.54
CA THR A 355 10.01 -7.64 18.02
C THR A 355 10.44 -6.25 17.57
N LEU A 356 11.05 -6.17 16.39
CA LEU A 356 11.73 -4.96 15.91
C LEU A 356 10.81 -3.98 15.18
N CYS A 357 9.73 -4.43 14.53
CA CYS A 357 8.88 -3.59 13.69
C CYS A 357 8.04 -2.57 14.48
N GLY A 358 7.67 -1.47 13.83
CA GLY A 358 6.61 -0.61 14.33
C GLY A 358 5.27 -1.32 14.17
N SER A 359 4.46 -1.49 15.17
CA SER A 359 3.24 -2.31 15.13
C SER A 359 2.13 -1.76 14.21
N GLY A 360 2.45 -0.98 13.20
CA GLY A 360 1.50 -0.49 12.19
C GLY A 360 1.91 0.80 11.50
N HIS A 361 1.24 1.11 10.41
CA HIS A 361 1.43 2.30 9.57
C HIS A 361 0.09 2.73 8.95
N MET A 362 0.02 3.95 8.39
CA MET A 362 -1.12 4.38 7.60
C MET A 362 -1.19 3.59 6.30
N LEU A 363 -2.40 3.28 5.86
CA LEU A 363 -2.71 2.48 4.68
C LEU A 363 -3.60 3.27 3.71
N GLY A 364 -3.41 3.10 2.41
CA GLY A 364 -4.20 3.82 1.41
C GLY A 364 -3.85 3.45 -0.02
N LEU A 365 -3.53 4.45 -0.84
CA LEU A 365 -2.97 4.25 -2.18
C LEU A 365 -1.56 3.65 -2.13
N ASP A 366 -0.82 3.93 -1.08
CA ASP A 366 0.45 3.28 -0.81
C ASP A 366 0.28 2.34 0.38
N VAL A 367 0.99 1.21 0.41
CA VAL A 367 0.99 0.30 1.56
C VAL A 367 1.47 1.04 2.81
N HIS A 368 2.60 1.74 2.73
CA HIS A 368 3.06 2.67 3.77
C HIS A 368 2.61 4.09 3.38
N ASP A 369 1.31 4.36 3.55
CA ASP A 369 0.70 5.60 3.05
C ASP A 369 1.13 6.82 3.88
N CYS A 370 1.12 7.99 3.24
CA CYS A 370 1.36 9.29 3.88
C CYS A 370 2.74 9.43 4.55
N ALA A 371 3.75 8.66 4.15
CA ALA A 371 5.09 8.65 4.78
C ALA A 371 5.79 10.04 4.78
N ALA A 372 5.44 10.93 3.85
CA ALA A 372 5.97 12.29 3.78
C ALA A 372 5.25 13.29 4.72
N ALA A 373 4.19 12.89 5.42
CA ALA A 373 3.52 13.74 6.40
C ALA A 373 4.47 14.11 7.55
N ARG A 374 4.35 15.34 8.05
CA ARG A 374 5.15 15.77 9.19
C ARG A 374 4.89 14.91 10.42
N SER A 375 5.92 14.62 11.22
CA SER A 375 5.83 13.73 12.39
C SER A 375 4.69 14.11 13.34
N GLY A 376 4.49 15.40 13.60
CA GLY A 376 3.41 15.89 14.46
C GLY A 376 1.98 15.64 13.92
N GLN A 377 1.83 15.34 12.64
CA GLN A 377 0.56 14.97 12.01
C GLN A 377 0.39 13.45 11.89
N TYR A 378 1.48 12.70 11.92
CA TYR A 378 1.49 11.25 11.75
C TYR A 378 2.02 10.54 13.00
N LEU A 379 3.35 10.25 13.07
CA LEU A 379 3.95 9.39 14.10
C LEU A 379 3.83 9.95 15.52
N ASP A 380 3.92 11.26 15.68
CA ASP A 380 3.77 11.96 16.97
C ASP A 380 2.41 12.67 17.06
N GLY A 381 1.54 12.42 16.08
CA GLY A 381 0.21 12.96 15.98
C GLY A 381 -0.84 12.19 16.78
N ARG A 382 -2.09 12.62 16.62
CA ARG A 382 -3.25 11.94 17.17
C ARG A 382 -4.06 11.29 16.07
N LEU A 383 -4.63 10.14 16.39
CA LEU A 383 -5.61 9.50 15.51
C LEU A 383 -6.84 10.37 15.35
N ALA A 384 -7.39 10.41 14.15
CA ALA A 384 -8.66 11.04 13.83
C ALA A 384 -9.63 9.98 13.27
N ALA A 385 -10.92 10.27 13.30
CA ALA A 385 -11.88 9.48 12.54
C ALA A 385 -11.46 9.42 11.06
N GLU A 386 -11.74 8.31 10.40
CA GLU A 386 -11.41 8.05 8.99
C GLU A 386 -9.89 7.91 8.69
N HIS A 387 -9.02 7.87 9.70
CA HIS A 387 -7.70 7.32 9.53
C HIS A 387 -7.81 5.83 9.24
N VAL A 388 -7.06 5.34 8.24
CA VAL A 388 -6.93 3.92 7.96
C VAL A 388 -5.48 3.52 8.16
N LEU A 389 -5.26 2.47 8.96
CA LEU A 389 -3.93 2.01 9.38
C LEU A 389 -3.90 0.51 9.59
N THR A 390 -2.71 -0.07 9.59
CA THR A 390 -2.47 -1.45 9.99
C THR A 390 -2.24 -1.56 11.50
N VAL A 391 -2.50 -2.74 12.07
CA VAL A 391 -2.08 -3.14 13.43
C VAL A 391 -1.47 -4.53 13.35
N GLU A 392 -0.13 -4.62 13.50
CA GLU A 392 0.67 -5.78 13.06
C GLU A 392 1.81 -6.18 14.01
N PRO A 393 1.59 -6.32 15.33
CA PRO A 393 2.64 -6.77 16.22
C PRO A 393 3.13 -8.18 15.84
N GLY A 394 4.44 -8.43 16.01
CA GLY A 394 5.05 -9.69 15.67
C GLY A 394 6.18 -10.12 16.59
N LEU A 395 6.52 -11.41 16.57
CA LEU A 395 7.65 -12.04 17.25
C LEU A 395 8.50 -12.80 16.23
N TYR A 396 9.80 -12.65 16.30
CA TYR A 396 10.75 -13.21 15.32
C TYR A 396 11.95 -13.83 16.01
N PHE A 397 11.99 -15.15 16.06
CA PHE A 397 13.03 -15.93 16.72
C PHE A 397 14.00 -16.47 15.68
N GLN A 398 15.15 -15.80 15.51
CA GLN A 398 16.14 -16.18 14.51
C GLN A 398 16.67 -17.61 14.77
N PRO A 399 16.91 -18.40 13.71
CA PRO A 399 17.32 -19.80 13.85
C PRO A 399 18.71 -19.97 14.48
N ASP A 400 19.57 -18.96 14.42
CA ASP A 400 20.93 -18.92 14.94
C ASP A 400 21.05 -18.12 16.26
N ASP A 401 19.93 -17.71 16.87
CA ASP A 401 19.95 -17.00 18.15
C ASP A 401 20.20 -17.99 19.32
N GLU A 402 21.42 -17.96 19.85
CA GLU A 402 21.84 -18.82 20.96
C GLU A 402 21.32 -18.35 22.33
N LEU A 403 20.75 -17.15 22.42
CA LEU A 403 20.23 -16.61 23.68
C LEU A 403 18.83 -17.09 24.01
N ILE A 404 18.18 -17.79 23.08
CA ILE A 404 16.83 -18.32 23.26
C ILE A 404 16.84 -19.87 23.28
N PRO A 405 15.85 -20.50 23.92
CA PRO A 405 15.63 -21.94 23.85
C PRO A 405 15.61 -22.43 22.42
N ALA A 406 16.19 -23.62 22.17
CA ALA A 406 16.31 -24.18 20.83
C ALA A 406 14.95 -24.41 20.16
N GLU A 407 13.92 -24.73 20.96
CA GLU A 407 12.55 -24.98 20.49
C GLU A 407 11.84 -23.72 19.95
N LEU A 408 12.33 -22.51 20.29
CA LEU A 408 11.78 -21.25 19.75
C LEU A 408 12.44 -20.85 18.43
N ARG A 409 13.66 -21.33 18.15
CA ARG A 409 14.46 -20.88 17.02
C ARG A 409 13.80 -21.17 15.68
N GLY A 410 13.82 -20.21 14.80
CA GLY A 410 13.24 -20.30 13.47
C GLY A 410 11.72 -20.15 13.45
N MET A 411 11.08 -19.64 14.50
CA MET A 411 9.66 -19.31 14.48
C MET A 411 9.46 -17.80 14.30
N GLY A 412 8.49 -17.46 13.47
CA GLY A 412 8.03 -16.08 13.26
C GLY A 412 6.52 -15.97 13.32
N PHE A 413 6.03 -14.91 13.95
CA PHE A 413 4.60 -14.65 14.11
C PHE A 413 4.33 -13.18 13.82
N ARG A 414 3.33 -12.86 13.02
CA ARG A 414 2.72 -11.55 12.83
C ARG A 414 1.22 -11.76 12.62
N ILE A 415 0.41 -10.96 13.28
CA ILE A 415 -1.02 -10.90 13.07
C ILE A 415 -1.36 -9.45 12.76
N GLU A 416 -1.91 -9.22 11.60
CA GLU A 416 -2.12 -7.89 11.05
C GLU A 416 -3.54 -7.69 10.59
N GLU A 417 -4.06 -6.53 10.94
CA GLU A 417 -5.41 -6.10 10.61
C GLU A 417 -5.41 -4.72 9.95
N ASP A 418 -6.22 -4.58 8.91
CA ASP A 418 -6.57 -3.30 8.32
C ASP A 418 -7.72 -2.66 9.10
N ILE A 419 -7.50 -1.46 9.63
CA ILE A 419 -8.39 -0.79 10.56
C ILE A 419 -8.79 0.59 10.02
N VAL A 420 -10.08 0.94 10.13
CA VAL A 420 -10.55 2.32 10.03
C VAL A 420 -10.95 2.83 11.41
N VAL A 421 -10.42 3.98 11.82
CA VAL A 421 -10.80 4.67 13.05
C VAL A 421 -12.18 5.29 12.84
N THR A 422 -13.13 5.03 13.75
CA THR A 422 -14.48 5.59 13.73
C THR A 422 -14.61 6.74 14.74
N ASP A 423 -15.76 7.40 14.80
CA ASP A 423 -15.99 8.50 15.74
C ASP A 423 -15.86 8.09 17.20
N ASP A 424 -16.08 6.82 17.53
CA ASP A 424 -16.13 6.29 18.90
C ASP A 424 -15.17 5.13 19.18
N GLY A 425 -14.35 4.73 18.19
CA GLY A 425 -13.43 3.60 18.32
C GLY A 425 -12.78 3.23 17.00
N TYR A 426 -12.98 1.98 16.56
CA TYR A 426 -12.50 1.49 15.27
C TYR A 426 -13.43 0.45 14.66
N ARG A 427 -13.31 0.26 13.35
CA ARG A 427 -13.89 -0.85 12.60
C ARG A 427 -12.78 -1.61 11.87
N MET A 428 -12.76 -2.92 12.05
CA MET A 428 -11.82 -3.80 11.34
C MET A 428 -12.35 -4.05 9.93
N LEU A 429 -11.53 -3.84 8.92
CA LEU A 429 -11.85 -4.15 7.52
C LEU A 429 -11.60 -5.64 7.24
N SER A 430 -10.64 -6.24 7.94
CA SER A 430 -10.17 -7.63 7.79
C SER A 430 -10.92 -8.65 8.67
N ASP A 431 -12.06 -8.30 9.24
CA ASP A 431 -12.84 -9.13 10.18
C ASP A 431 -13.32 -10.48 9.62
N ALA A 432 -13.34 -10.62 8.29
CA ALA A 432 -13.68 -11.90 7.63
C ALA A 432 -12.60 -12.99 7.79
N LEU A 433 -11.35 -12.62 8.12
CA LEU A 433 -10.27 -13.56 8.37
C LEU A 433 -10.18 -13.94 9.85
N PRO A 434 -9.96 -15.22 10.17
CA PRO A 434 -9.89 -15.68 11.55
C PRO A 434 -8.68 -15.08 12.28
N ARG A 435 -8.82 -14.87 13.60
CA ARG A 435 -7.79 -14.26 14.46
C ARG A 435 -7.31 -15.17 15.58
N THR A 436 -8.16 -15.98 16.20
CA THR A 436 -7.73 -16.94 17.24
C THR A 436 -7.12 -18.18 16.61
N ALA A 437 -6.19 -18.84 17.29
CA ALA A 437 -5.60 -20.09 16.80
C ALA A 437 -6.66 -21.15 16.47
N ALA A 438 -7.69 -21.27 17.30
CA ALA A 438 -8.77 -22.22 17.09
C ALA A 438 -9.61 -21.88 15.84
N ASP A 439 -9.92 -20.60 15.62
CA ASP A 439 -10.67 -20.17 14.44
C ASP A 439 -9.85 -20.32 13.16
N VAL A 440 -8.52 -20.10 13.21
CA VAL A 440 -7.62 -20.35 12.07
C VAL A 440 -7.64 -21.83 11.68
N GLU A 441 -7.49 -22.75 12.63
CA GLU A 441 -7.55 -24.19 12.37
C GLU A 441 -8.92 -24.59 11.79
N ALA A 442 -10.02 -24.11 12.38
CA ALA A 442 -11.36 -24.40 11.90
C ALA A 442 -11.61 -23.85 10.49
N TRP A 443 -11.10 -22.64 10.20
CA TRP A 443 -11.20 -22.01 8.89
C TRP A 443 -10.38 -22.77 7.85
N MET A 444 -9.12 -23.13 8.15
CA MET A 444 -8.27 -23.92 7.26
C MET A 444 -8.91 -25.28 6.94
N HIS A 445 -9.46 -25.97 7.93
CA HIS A 445 -10.16 -27.23 7.72
C HIS A 445 -11.37 -27.07 6.79
N ARG A 446 -12.18 -26.02 6.99
CA ARG A 446 -13.36 -25.74 6.14
C ARG A 446 -12.98 -25.39 4.69
N ILE A 447 -11.87 -24.68 4.49
CA ILE A 447 -11.40 -24.27 3.16
C ILE A 447 -10.68 -25.41 2.43
N GLY A 448 -9.94 -26.28 3.15
CA GLY A 448 -9.17 -27.40 2.61
C GLY A 448 -9.98 -28.66 2.35
N SER A 449 -11.22 -28.74 2.87
CA SER A 449 -12.16 -29.85 2.63
C SER A 449 -13.00 -29.63 1.37
#